data_dca3c7787538da05589ebccfd49e670a
#
_entry.id   dca3c7787538da05589ebccfd49e670a
#
_cell.length_a   1.000
_cell.length_b   1.000
_cell.length_c   1.000
_cell.angle_alpha   90.00
_cell.angle_beta   90.00
_cell.angle_gamma   90.00
#
_symmetry.space_group_name_H-M   'P 1'
#
loop_
_entity.id
_entity.type
_entity.pdbx_description
1 polymer ?
#
loop_
_entity_poly.entity_id
_entity_poly.type
_entity_poly.pdbx_seq_one_letter_code
_entity_poly.pdbx_strand_id
1 'polypeptide(L)'
;PRANVRFNPTKDINLRMSYSSGFRAPQAFDEDLHITAVGGDVAIIQISPDLKEENSQSVSASVDFYHRFGPVQVNFLVEGFYTDLRNVFILEEIGRDEDNNLLMERRNGKGARVMGINLEGKMAYSWMQIQAGATLQRSRYKEAEQWSENPNITPQKKMFRSPDVYGYFTSTFTPVKRFSASLTGTYTGSMLVNH
;
A
#
# COMPACT_ATOMS: atom_id res chain seq x y z
N PRO A 1 11.62 -12.72 -9.80
CA PRO A 1 11.91 -12.18 -11.14
C PRO A 1 11.17 -10.87 -11.37
N ARG A 2 11.72 -10.03 -12.28
CA ARG A 2 11.14 -8.76 -12.69
C ARG A 2 11.37 -8.54 -14.18
N ALA A 3 10.34 -8.11 -14.90
CA ALA A 3 10.39 -7.75 -16.30
C ALA A 3 9.73 -6.39 -16.51
N ASN A 4 10.33 -5.55 -17.35
CA ASN A 4 9.77 -4.25 -17.70
C ASN A 4 9.87 -4.05 -19.22
N VAL A 5 8.81 -3.53 -19.80
CA VAL A 5 8.76 -3.12 -21.20
C VAL A 5 8.43 -1.64 -21.24
N ARG A 6 9.14 -0.91 -22.07
CA ARG A 6 8.89 0.52 -22.32
C ARG A 6 8.78 0.74 -23.83
N PHE A 7 7.76 1.49 -24.22
CA PHE A 7 7.54 1.87 -25.60
C PHE A 7 7.18 3.36 -25.70
N ASN A 8 7.84 4.08 -26.56
CA ASN A 8 7.62 5.51 -26.79
C ASN A 8 7.06 5.69 -28.20
N PRO A 9 5.73 5.68 -28.39
CA PRO A 9 5.12 5.89 -29.70
C PRO A 9 5.39 7.29 -30.25
N THR A 10 5.56 8.27 -29.37
CA THR A 10 5.92 9.65 -29.69
C THR A 10 6.93 10.19 -28.67
N LYS A 11 7.49 11.38 -28.92
CA LYS A 11 8.34 12.06 -27.95
C LYS A 11 7.61 12.47 -26.66
N ASP A 12 6.30 12.60 -26.72
CA ASP A 12 5.45 13.09 -25.64
C ASP A 12 4.73 11.96 -24.90
N ILE A 13 4.72 10.74 -25.42
CA ILE A 13 4.00 9.60 -24.84
C ILE A 13 4.97 8.46 -24.51
N ASN A 14 4.92 8.00 -23.30
CA ASN A 14 5.66 6.85 -22.82
C ASN A 14 4.69 5.80 -22.26
N LEU A 15 4.71 4.62 -22.82
CA LEU A 15 3.96 3.46 -22.34
C LEU A 15 4.92 2.54 -21.60
N ARG A 16 4.51 2.08 -20.41
CA ARG A 16 5.27 1.11 -19.62
C ARG A 16 4.37 -0.02 -19.18
N MET A 17 4.94 -1.20 -19.16
CA MET A 17 4.33 -2.38 -18.57
C MET A 17 5.37 -3.08 -17.70
N SER A 18 5.01 -3.48 -16.50
CA SER A 18 5.89 -4.19 -15.60
C SER A 18 5.21 -5.43 -15.02
N TYR A 19 6.01 -6.45 -14.83
CA TYR A 19 5.69 -7.63 -14.05
C TYR A 19 6.77 -7.83 -13.00
N SER A 20 6.39 -8.12 -11.77
CA SER A 20 7.32 -8.49 -10.70
C SER A 20 6.74 -9.60 -9.84
N SER A 21 7.63 -10.48 -9.39
CA SER A 21 7.34 -11.48 -8.37
C SER A 21 8.33 -11.31 -7.23
N GLY A 22 7.83 -11.33 -6.00
CA GLY A 22 8.60 -11.22 -4.78
C GLY A 22 8.16 -12.26 -3.76
N PHE A 23 8.97 -12.44 -2.74
CA PHE A 23 8.63 -13.26 -1.59
C PHE A 23 9.15 -12.59 -0.30
N ARG A 24 8.52 -12.91 0.81
CA ARG A 24 8.95 -12.56 2.16
C ARG A 24 9.11 -13.84 2.95
N ALA A 25 10.34 -14.13 3.35
CA ALA A 25 10.63 -15.30 4.18
C ALA A 25 10.04 -15.12 5.59
N PRO A 26 9.61 -16.23 6.26
CA PRO A 26 9.32 -16.21 7.67
C PRO A 26 10.55 -15.72 8.46
N GLN A 27 10.31 -14.81 9.39
CA GLN A 27 11.38 -14.37 10.30
C GLN A 27 11.40 -15.27 11.53
N ALA A 28 12.61 -15.69 11.95
CA ALA A 28 12.77 -16.52 13.15
C ALA A 28 12.37 -15.78 14.44
N PHE A 29 12.46 -14.45 14.41
CA PHE A 29 11.98 -13.58 15.47
C PHE A 29 11.02 -12.57 14.84
N ASP A 30 9.89 -12.39 15.49
CA ASP A 30 8.95 -11.36 15.13
C ASP A 30 9.50 -10.01 15.56
N GLU A 31 9.64 -9.05 14.64
CA GLU A 31 9.97 -7.67 15.01
C GLU A 31 8.87 -7.05 15.88
N ASP A 32 7.66 -7.63 15.84
CA ASP A 32 6.51 -7.28 16.70
C ASP A 32 6.47 -8.07 18.03
N LEU A 33 7.55 -8.73 18.44
CA LEU A 33 7.74 -9.28 19.80
C LEU A 33 7.76 -8.17 20.87
N HIS A 34 7.25 -7.01 20.57
CA HIS A 34 6.80 -6.11 21.59
C HIS A 34 5.53 -6.72 22.19
N ILE A 35 5.61 -7.06 23.47
CA ILE A 35 4.47 -7.31 24.33
C ILE A 35 3.45 -6.20 24.05
N THR A 36 2.60 -6.44 23.08
CA THR A 36 1.51 -5.52 22.77
C THR A 36 0.46 -5.82 23.83
N ALA A 37 0.49 -5.03 24.91
CA ALA A 37 -0.63 -4.95 25.82
C ALA A 37 -1.83 -4.36 25.07
N VAL A 38 -2.53 -5.19 24.30
CA VAL A 38 -3.82 -4.84 23.74
C VAL A 38 -4.81 -5.01 24.90
N GLY A 39 -5.31 -3.88 25.41
CA GLY A 39 -6.27 -3.90 26.51
C GLY A 39 -5.73 -4.27 27.91
N GLY A 40 -4.39 -4.39 28.08
CA GLY A 40 -3.75 -4.74 29.36
C GLY A 40 -3.38 -6.23 29.49
N ASP A 41 -3.78 -7.07 28.56
CA ASP A 41 -3.41 -8.49 28.53
C ASP A 41 -2.05 -8.69 27.84
N VAL A 42 -1.23 -9.59 28.37
CA VAL A 42 0.02 -10.02 27.72
C VAL A 42 -0.33 -11.00 26.62
N ALA A 43 0.08 -10.69 25.37
CA ALA A 43 -0.06 -11.62 24.26
C ALA A 43 1.26 -12.33 23.98
N ILE A 44 1.22 -13.67 23.93
CA ILE A 44 2.34 -14.54 23.58
C ILE A 44 2.14 -14.98 22.13
N ILE A 45 3.08 -14.62 21.25
CA ILE A 45 3.03 -14.97 19.85
C ILE A 45 3.86 -16.22 19.59
N GLN A 46 3.24 -17.24 19.04
CA GLN A 46 3.89 -18.48 18.58
C GLN A 46 3.94 -18.49 17.05
N ILE A 47 5.00 -19.06 16.50
CA ILE A 47 5.16 -19.22 15.05
C ILE A 47 4.71 -20.63 14.68
N SER A 48 3.77 -20.74 13.75
CA SER A 48 3.32 -22.03 13.23
C SER A 48 4.50 -22.80 12.62
N PRO A 49 4.69 -24.09 12.97
CA PRO A 49 5.77 -24.90 12.40
C PRO A 49 5.65 -25.08 10.87
N ASP A 50 4.45 -24.91 10.31
CA ASP A 50 4.15 -25.01 8.89
C ASP A 50 4.19 -23.65 8.16
N LEU A 51 4.72 -22.60 8.79
CA LEU A 51 4.76 -21.25 8.22
C LEU A 51 5.62 -21.21 6.96
N LYS A 52 4.97 -20.89 5.83
CA LYS A 52 5.60 -20.76 4.50
C LYS A 52 5.83 -19.29 4.17
N GLU A 53 6.72 -19.03 3.22
CA GLU A 53 6.96 -17.68 2.71
C GLU A 53 5.69 -17.05 2.11
N GLU A 54 5.52 -15.76 2.32
CA GLU A 54 4.56 -14.96 1.56
C GLU A 54 5.07 -14.78 0.14
N ASN A 55 4.18 -14.87 -0.83
CA ASN A 55 4.50 -14.66 -2.24
C ASN A 55 3.64 -13.55 -2.82
N SER A 56 4.25 -12.71 -3.65
CA SER A 56 3.57 -11.63 -4.36
C SER A 56 3.81 -11.74 -5.86
N GLN A 57 2.76 -11.47 -6.65
CA GLN A 57 2.83 -11.26 -8.08
C GLN A 57 2.13 -9.96 -8.42
N SER A 58 2.85 -9.07 -9.09
CA SER A 58 2.36 -7.74 -9.43
C SER A 58 2.50 -7.47 -10.92
N VAL A 59 1.46 -6.89 -11.49
CA VAL A 59 1.45 -6.37 -12.86
C VAL A 59 1.05 -4.91 -12.79
N SER A 60 1.73 -4.04 -13.53
CA SER A 60 1.25 -2.66 -13.75
C SER A 60 1.43 -2.24 -15.21
N ALA A 61 0.58 -1.33 -15.65
CA ALA A 61 0.66 -0.69 -16.95
C ALA A 61 0.40 0.81 -16.78
N SER A 62 1.23 1.64 -17.41
CA SER A 62 1.10 3.08 -17.31
C SER A 62 1.24 3.79 -18.65
N VAL A 63 0.54 4.90 -18.75
CA VAL A 63 0.69 5.92 -19.80
C VAL A 63 1.20 7.18 -19.14
N ASP A 64 2.31 7.67 -19.62
CA ASP A 64 2.95 8.91 -19.18
C ASP A 64 2.97 9.89 -20.36
N PHE A 65 2.24 10.98 -20.23
CA PHE A 65 2.17 12.06 -21.21
C PHE A 65 3.01 13.22 -20.71
N TYR A 66 3.91 13.69 -21.54
CA TYR A 66 4.78 14.81 -21.26
C TYR A 66 4.76 15.79 -22.43
N HIS A 67 4.36 17.04 -22.18
CA HIS A 67 4.31 18.05 -23.23
C HIS A 67 4.76 19.42 -22.73
N ARG A 68 5.27 20.23 -23.66
CA ARG A 68 5.67 21.60 -23.39
C ARG A 68 4.85 22.57 -24.22
N PHE A 69 4.04 23.37 -23.54
CA PHE A 69 3.26 24.47 -24.14
C PHE A 69 3.96 25.79 -23.90
N GLY A 70 4.86 26.19 -24.84
CA GLY A 70 5.69 27.38 -24.66
C GLY A 70 6.53 27.31 -23.37
N PRO A 71 6.34 28.21 -22.39
CA PRO A 71 7.09 28.19 -21.13
C PRO A 71 6.54 27.21 -20.11
N VAL A 72 5.36 26.61 -20.31
CA VAL A 72 4.72 25.68 -19.40
C VAL A 72 5.08 24.24 -19.77
N GLN A 73 5.57 23.48 -18.79
CA GLN A 73 5.78 22.04 -18.91
C GLN A 73 4.69 21.33 -18.17
N VAL A 74 4.09 20.32 -18.79
CA VAL A 74 3.08 19.46 -18.17
C VAL A 74 3.50 17.99 -18.27
N ASN A 75 3.19 17.24 -17.23
CA ASN A 75 3.29 15.80 -17.22
C ASN A 75 2.03 15.24 -16.59
N PHE A 76 1.48 14.20 -17.18
CA PHE A 76 0.32 13.48 -16.66
C PHE A 76 0.56 11.97 -16.76
N LEU A 77 0.48 11.29 -15.64
CA LEU A 77 0.66 9.85 -15.51
C LEU A 77 -0.65 9.20 -15.08
N VAL A 78 -1.02 8.14 -15.77
CA VAL A 78 -2.05 7.17 -15.35
C VAL A 78 -1.41 5.80 -15.29
N GLU A 79 -1.51 5.14 -14.15
CA GLU A 79 -1.03 3.76 -13.96
C GLU A 79 -2.13 2.89 -13.37
N GLY A 80 -2.44 1.79 -14.04
CA GLY A 80 -3.24 0.72 -13.46
C GLY A 80 -2.32 -0.36 -12.87
N PHE A 81 -2.67 -0.90 -11.69
CA PHE A 81 -1.90 -1.95 -11.05
C PHE A 81 -2.78 -3.05 -10.45
N TYR A 82 -2.23 -4.25 -10.40
CA TYR A 82 -2.82 -5.42 -9.76
C TYR A 82 -1.73 -6.23 -9.07
N THR A 83 -1.96 -6.59 -7.81
CA THR A 83 -1.08 -7.44 -7.00
C THR A 83 -1.88 -8.58 -6.38
N ASP A 84 -1.45 -9.81 -6.59
CA ASP A 84 -1.94 -11.02 -5.90
C ASP A 84 -0.92 -11.42 -4.82
N LEU A 85 -1.37 -11.45 -3.57
CA LEU A 85 -0.59 -11.90 -2.42
C LEU A 85 -1.09 -13.30 -2.02
N ARG A 86 -0.15 -14.21 -1.75
CA ARG A 86 -0.42 -15.58 -1.32
C ARG A 86 0.33 -15.87 -0.04
N ASN A 87 -0.23 -16.74 0.79
CA ASN A 87 0.35 -17.13 2.06
C ASN A 87 0.65 -15.93 2.97
N VAL A 88 -0.19 -14.90 2.95
CA VAL A 88 -0.02 -13.70 3.77
C VAL A 88 0.04 -14.10 5.25
N PHE A 89 0.99 -13.55 5.99
CA PHE A 89 1.07 -13.81 7.42
C PHE A 89 -0.11 -13.17 8.14
N ILE A 90 -0.83 -13.98 8.85
CA ILE A 90 -1.92 -13.56 9.75
C ILE A 90 -1.57 -13.97 11.17
N LEU A 91 -2.14 -13.24 12.11
CA LEU A 91 -2.06 -13.54 13.53
C LEU A 91 -3.44 -13.99 13.98
N GLU A 92 -3.53 -15.19 14.52
CA GLU A 92 -4.78 -15.79 14.96
C GLU A 92 -4.71 -16.16 16.45
N GLU A 93 -5.77 -15.88 17.19
CA GLU A 93 -5.92 -16.32 18.56
C GLU A 93 -6.13 -17.82 18.61
N ILE A 94 -5.28 -18.53 19.35
CA ILE A 94 -5.35 -19.99 19.53
C ILE A 94 -5.77 -20.39 20.95
N GLY A 95 -5.96 -19.42 21.84
CA GLY A 95 -6.42 -19.65 23.21
C GLY A 95 -5.69 -18.82 24.25
N ARG A 96 -5.67 -19.32 25.48
CA ARG A 96 -4.96 -18.73 26.62
C ARG A 96 -4.07 -19.76 27.28
N ASP A 97 -2.95 -19.34 27.86
CA ASP A 97 -2.06 -20.20 28.64
C ASP A 97 -2.55 -20.36 30.09
N GLU A 98 -1.78 -21.10 30.91
CA GLU A 98 -2.09 -21.36 32.32
C GLU A 98 -2.11 -20.09 33.17
N ASP A 99 -1.38 -19.03 32.76
CA ASP A 99 -1.33 -17.74 33.42
C ASP A 99 -2.37 -16.75 32.87
N ASN A 100 -3.31 -17.23 32.03
CA ASN A 100 -4.38 -16.47 31.39
C ASN A 100 -3.87 -15.44 30.36
N ASN A 101 -2.61 -15.56 29.88
CA ASN A 101 -2.10 -14.74 28.79
C ASN A 101 -2.72 -15.19 27.46
N LEU A 102 -2.94 -14.22 26.56
CA LEU A 102 -3.48 -14.49 25.24
C LEU A 102 -2.43 -15.21 24.36
N LEU A 103 -2.77 -16.40 23.87
CA LEU A 103 -1.93 -17.14 22.93
C LEU A 103 -2.35 -16.84 21.49
N MET A 104 -1.42 -16.33 20.71
CA MET A 104 -1.61 -16.04 19.30
C MET A 104 -0.65 -16.85 18.44
N GLU A 105 -1.11 -17.36 17.32
CA GLU A 105 -0.28 -18.08 16.35
C GLU A 105 -0.12 -17.25 15.08
N ARG A 106 1.13 -17.09 14.65
CA ARG A 106 1.44 -16.56 13.32
C ARG A 106 1.46 -17.70 12.32
N ARG A 107 0.53 -17.64 11.37
CA ARG A 107 0.35 -18.65 10.33
C ARG A 107 0.07 -18.02 8.97
N ASN A 108 0.02 -18.83 7.91
CA ASN A 108 -0.36 -18.36 6.59
C ASN A 108 -1.88 -18.30 6.44
N GLY A 109 -2.39 -17.13 6.08
CA GLY A 109 -3.74 -16.96 5.54
C GLY A 109 -3.77 -17.22 4.02
N LYS A 110 -4.98 -17.23 3.43
CA LYS A 110 -5.16 -17.51 1.99
C LYS A 110 -4.67 -16.39 1.07
N GLY A 111 -4.33 -15.24 1.62
CA GLY A 111 -3.76 -14.13 0.90
C GLY A 111 -4.74 -12.99 0.64
N ALA A 112 -4.28 -12.04 -0.20
CA ALA A 112 -5.00 -10.82 -0.49
C ALA A 112 -4.81 -10.39 -1.95
N ARG A 113 -5.64 -9.47 -2.41
CA ARG A 113 -5.54 -8.80 -3.71
C ARG A 113 -5.61 -7.31 -3.53
N VAL A 114 -4.72 -6.61 -4.21
CA VAL A 114 -4.69 -5.15 -4.26
C VAL A 114 -4.73 -4.74 -5.72
N MET A 115 -5.66 -3.89 -6.09
CA MET A 115 -5.77 -3.35 -7.45
C MET A 115 -6.18 -1.90 -7.39
N GLY A 116 -5.77 -1.13 -8.37
CA GLY A 116 -6.11 0.29 -8.38
C GLY A 116 -5.56 1.05 -9.55
N ILE A 117 -5.76 2.36 -9.47
CA ILE A 117 -5.28 3.34 -10.44
C ILE A 117 -4.55 4.44 -9.69
N ASN A 118 -3.36 4.76 -10.14
CA ASN A 118 -2.60 5.94 -9.75
C ASN A 118 -2.77 7.02 -10.82
N LEU A 119 -3.06 8.23 -10.39
CA LEU A 119 -3.12 9.43 -11.21
C LEU A 119 -2.10 10.42 -10.68
N GLU A 120 -1.27 10.97 -11.53
CA GLU A 120 -0.33 12.01 -11.15
C GLU A 120 -0.30 13.10 -12.21
N GLY A 121 -0.35 14.36 -11.78
CA GLY A 121 -0.20 15.52 -12.63
C GLY A 121 0.90 16.43 -12.12
N LYS A 122 1.74 16.90 -13.01
CA LYS A 122 2.78 17.91 -12.74
C LYS A 122 2.67 19.05 -13.74
N MET A 123 2.82 20.25 -13.24
CA MET A 123 2.92 21.46 -14.06
C MET A 123 4.08 22.30 -13.54
N ALA A 124 4.92 22.73 -14.44
CA ALA A 124 6.02 23.64 -14.12
C ALA A 124 5.98 24.87 -15.05
N TYR A 125 6.06 26.03 -14.43
CA TYR A 125 6.24 27.33 -15.06
C TYR A 125 7.41 28.03 -14.36
N SER A 126 8.04 29.02 -15.00
CA SER A 126 9.33 29.57 -14.55
C SER A 126 9.46 29.87 -13.05
N TRP A 127 8.39 30.29 -12.40
CA TRP A 127 8.35 30.65 -10.99
C TRP A 127 7.43 29.77 -10.14
N MET A 128 6.77 28.76 -10.74
CA MET A 128 5.80 27.91 -10.06
C MET A 128 5.93 26.45 -10.50
N GLN A 129 5.86 25.54 -9.54
CA GLN A 129 5.67 24.11 -9.78
C GLN A 129 4.50 23.61 -8.97
N ILE A 130 3.65 22.81 -9.60
CA ILE A 130 2.52 22.12 -8.94
C ILE A 130 2.62 20.65 -9.28
N GLN A 131 2.43 19.81 -8.26
CA GLN A 131 2.31 18.38 -8.41
C GLN A 131 1.15 17.91 -7.55
N ALA A 132 0.29 17.07 -8.11
CA ALA A 132 -0.78 16.40 -7.38
C ALA A 132 -0.86 14.94 -7.82
N GLY A 133 -1.18 14.08 -6.88
CA GLY A 133 -1.39 12.67 -7.15
C GLY A 133 -2.54 12.11 -6.33
N ALA A 134 -3.24 11.14 -6.90
CA ALA A 134 -4.31 10.41 -6.23
C ALA A 134 -4.21 8.93 -6.58
N THR A 135 -4.47 8.09 -5.59
CA THR A 135 -4.62 6.65 -5.74
C THR A 135 -6.03 6.25 -5.38
N LEU A 136 -6.66 5.53 -6.29
CA LEU A 136 -7.92 4.85 -6.08
C LEU A 136 -7.64 3.35 -6.09
N GLN A 137 -7.84 2.68 -4.97
CA GLN A 137 -7.50 1.26 -4.86
C GLN A 137 -8.58 0.45 -4.15
N ARG A 138 -8.51 -0.84 -4.37
CA ARG A 138 -9.31 -1.83 -3.66
C ARG A 138 -8.40 -2.92 -3.14
N SER A 139 -8.29 -3.01 -1.81
CA SER A 139 -7.47 -4.00 -1.10
C SER A 139 -8.39 -4.96 -0.36
N ARG A 140 -8.32 -6.26 -0.69
CA ARG A 140 -9.23 -7.26 -0.13
C ARG A 140 -8.49 -8.56 0.20
N TYR A 141 -8.75 -9.10 1.37
CA TYR A 141 -8.42 -10.48 1.70
C TYR A 141 -9.24 -11.45 0.83
N LYS A 142 -8.68 -12.60 0.50
CA LYS A 142 -9.38 -13.67 -0.24
C LYS A 142 -10.47 -14.31 0.62
N GLU A 143 -10.22 -14.41 1.93
CA GLU A 143 -11.20 -14.78 2.95
C GLU A 143 -11.48 -13.59 3.88
N ALA A 144 -12.59 -13.68 4.59
CA ALA A 144 -12.93 -12.66 5.56
C ALA A 144 -12.08 -12.88 6.83
N GLU A 145 -11.46 -11.80 7.32
CA GLU A 145 -10.66 -11.79 8.53
C GLU A 145 -11.41 -11.09 9.65
N GLN A 146 -11.26 -11.63 10.88
CA GLN A 146 -11.81 -11.01 12.07
C GLN A 146 -10.99 -9.75 12.42
N TRP A 147 -11.67 -8.64 12.66
CA TRP A 147 -11.04 -7.34 12.88
C TRP A 147 -11.38 -6.73 14.24
N SER A 148 -12.14 -7.43 15.06
CA SER A 148 -12.53 -7.02 16.40
C SER A 148 -12.62 -8.24 17.31
N GLU A 149 -12.28 -8.07 18.57
CA GLU A 149 -12.44 -9.08 19.62
C GLU A 149 -13.91 -9.39 19.93
N ASN A 150 -14.83 -8.54 19.49
CA ASN A 150 -16.26 -8.76 19.69
C ASN A 150 -16.77 -9.81 18.70
N PRO A 151 -17.22 -11.00 19.16
CA PRO A 151 -17.67 -12.10 18.32
C PRO A 151 -18.96 -11.77 17.51
N ASN A 152 -19.68 -10.73 17.90
CA ASN A 152 -20.88 -10.28 17.17
C ASN A 152 -20.56 -9.41 15.94
N ILE A 153 -19.30 -9.05 15.73
CA ILE A 153 -18.88 -8.27 14.58
C ILE A 153 -18.51 -9.19 13.43
N THR A 154 -19.14 -8.96 12.28
CA THR A 154 -18.94 -9.78 11.08
C THR A 154 -17.53 -9.61 10.53
N PRO A 155 -16.81 -10.71 10.26
CA PRO A 155 -15.51 -10.68 9.59
C PRO A 155 -15.57 -9.94 8.25
N GLN A 156 -14.51 -9.23 7.91
CA GLN A 156 -14.45 -8.37 6.72
C GLN A 156 -13.36 -8.83 5.76
N LYS A 157 -13.64 -8.66 4.45
CA LYS A 157 -12.61 -8.88 3.42
C LYS A 157 -11.78 -7.63 3.14
N LYS A 158 -12.17 -6.46 3.63
CA LYS A 158 -11.40 -5.23 3.46
C LYS A 158 -10.10 -5.33 4.25
N MET A 159 -8.97 -5.06 3.60
CA MET A 159 -7.68 -5.07 4.30
C MET A 159 -7.62 -3.93 5.33
N PHE A 160 -7.07 -4.26 6.50
CA PHE A 160 -6.89 -3.31 7.59
C PHE A 160 -5.79 -2.29 7.23
N ARG A 161 -5.92 -1.08 7.76
CA ARG A 161 -4.99 0.03 7.58
C ARG A 161 -4.67 0.33 6.11
N SER A 162 -5.63 0.03 5.21
CA SER A 162 -5.49 0.24 3.77
C SER A 162 -6.64 1.12 3.28
N PRO A 163 -6.44 2.43 3.09
CA PRO A 163 -7.46 3.32 2.57
C PRO A 163 -7.74 3.01 1.09
N ASP A 164 -9.00 3.13 0.68
CA ASP A 164 -9.39 2.93 -0.73
C ASP A 164 -9.05 4.18 -1.59
N VAL A 165 -8.89 5.34 -0.96
CA VAL A 165 -8.55 6.61 -1.62
C VAL A 165 -7.53 7.36 -0.80
N TYR A 166 -6.46 7.81 -1.44
CA TYR A 166 -5.49 8.73 -0.83
C TYR A 166 -4.80 9.57 -1.90
N GLY A 167 -4.18 10.66 -1.49
CA GLY A 167 -3.51 11.53 -2.43
C GLY A 167 -2.66 12.58 -1.76
N TYR A 168 -1.98 13.34 -2.59
CA TYR A 168 -1.14 14.43 -2.16
C TYR A 168 -1.19 15.61 -3.13
N PHE A 169 -0.80 16.75 -2.62
CA PHE A 169 -0.63 17.97 -3.37
C PHE A 169 0.62 18.69 -2.87
N THR A 170 1.43 19.19 -3.80
CA THR A 170 2.58 20.05 -3.50
C THR A 170 2.61 21.21 -4.50
N SER A 171 2.78 22.41 -3.99
CA SER A 171 2.96 23.60 -4.79
C SER A 171 4.19 24.35 -4.30
N THR A 172 5.07 24.76 -5.20
CA THR A 172 6.27 25.53 -4.90
C THR A 172 6.26 26.81 -5.74
N PHE A 173 6.45 27.95 -5.09
CA PHE A 173 6.53 29.27 -5.70
C PHE A 173 7.92 29.86 -5.48
N THR A 174 8.55 30.30 -6.55
CA THR A 174 9.88 30.93 -6.53
C THR A 174 9.85 32.19 -7.43
N PRO A 175 9.09 33.22 -7.02
CA PRO A 175 8.86 34.41 -7.88
C PRO A 175 10.13 35.23 -8.13
N VAL A 176 11.08 35.15 -7.19
CA VAL A 176 12.39 35.79 -7.28
C VAL A 176 13.48 34.87 -6.75
N LYS A 177 14.73 35.05 -7.20
CA LYS A 177 15.88 34.16 -6.87
C LYS A 177 16.15 33.96 -5.38
N ARG A 178 15.69 34.88 -4.52
CA ARG A 178 15.96 34.86 -3.07
C ARG A 178 14.76 34.46 -2.22
N PHE A 179 13.62 34.14 -2.86
CA PHE A 179 12.41 33.75 -2.14
C PHE A 179 11.78 32.50 -2.74
N SER A 180 11.53 31.52 -1.89
CA SER A 180 10.78 30.31 -2.24
C SER A 180 9.80 29.99 -1.12
N ALA A 181 8.59 29.62 -1.49
CA ALA A 181 7.56 29.13 -0.59
C ALA A 181 6.97 27.83 -1.13
N SER A 182 6.74 26.87 -0.26
CA SER A 182 6.12 25.58 -0.62
C SER A 182 4.95 25.28 0.29
N LEU A 183 3.89 24.72 -0.32
CA LEU A 183 2.71 24.21 0.36
C LEU A 183 2.56 22.76 -0.03
N THR A 184 2.43 21.88 0.98
CA THR A 184 2.19 20.44 0.80
C THR A 184 0.97 20.03 1.61
N GLY A 185 0.12 19.22 1.03
CA GLY A 185 -1.02 18.60 1.68
C GLY A 185 -1.11 17.12 1.32
N THR A 186 -1.62 16.32 2.25
CA THR A 186 -1.95 14.92 2.03
C THR A 186 -3.40 14.66 2.44
N TYR A 187 -4.02 13.73 1.72
CA TYR A 187 -5.35 13.23 2.05
C TYR A 187 -5.29 11.71 2.17
N THR A 188 -5.87 11.20 3.24
CA THR A 188 -6.05 9.76 3.45
C THR A 188 -7.52 9.51 3.73
N GLY A 189 -8.17 8.71 2.91
CA GLY A 189 -9.55 8.30 3.09
C GLY A 189 -9.75 7.36 4.29
N SER A 190 -10.99 7.00 4.55
CA SER A 190 -11.33 6.07 5.63
C SER A 190 -10.72 4.70 5.41
N MET A 191 -10.25 4.09 6.47
CA MET A 191 -9.72 2.72 6.49
C MET A 191 -10.25 1.97 7.70
N LEU A 192 -10.28 0.65 7.59
CA LEU A 192 -10.61 -0.24 8.70
C LEU A 192 -9.36 -0.39 9.58
N VAL A 193 -9.54 -0.27 10.88
CA VAL A 193 -8.48 -0.50 11.88
C VAL A 193 -8.96 -1.54 12.87
N ASN A 194 -8.04 -2.37 13.37
CA ASN A 194 -8.33 -3.32 14.44
C ASN A 194 -8.63 -2.53 15.72
N HIS A 195 -9.61 -3.00 16.46
CA HIS A 195 -10.01 -2.41 17.73
C HIS A 195 -10.11 -3.50 18.79
#